data_a1dad9b56a966a57e19cf0117005c47d
#
_entry.id   a1dad9b56a966a57e19cf0117005c47d
#
_cell.length_a   1.000
_cell.length_b   1.000
_cell.length_c   1.000
_cell.angle_alpha   90.00
_cell.angle_beta   90.00
_cell.angle_gamma   90.00
#
_symmetry.space_group_name_H-M   'P 1'
#
loop_
_entity.id
_entity.type
_entity.pdbx_description
1 polymer ?
#
loop_
_entity_poly.entity_id
_entity_poly.type
_entity_poly.pdbx_seq_one_letter_code
_entity_poly.pdbx_strand_id
1 'polypeptide(L)'
;MSKGAQSKFVYVTYIRTTPEELWSALTDEEFIKQYWFGMRCESQWTTGSPWKMVSGGGQIFDSGVIVEAEPPRRLVIRWQHQNKPELKAEGESLCTMELEPSGSAVKLSITHTIEREHSKFTEAVSVGWPKVISNLKSLLETGSIALQDPYPAGNPYAAVRAGG
;
A
#
# COMPACT_ATOMS: atom_id res chain seq x y z
N MET A 1 10.16 31.10 -5.04
CA MET A 1 8.89 30.51 -5.16
C MET A 1 8.80 29.24 -4.31
N SER A 2 7.68 28.98 -3.85
CA SER A 2 7.54 27.87 -2.94
C SER A 2 7.70 26.54 -3.67
N LYS A 3 8.08 25.54 -2.91
CA LYS A 3 8.20 24.22 -3.43
C LYS A 3 6.89 23.66 -3.86
N GLY A 4 5.88 24.39 -3.85
CA GLY A 4 4.58 23.85 -4.09
C GLY A 4 4.08 23.13 -2.87
N ALA A 5 2.79 23.04 -2.77
CA ALA A 5 2.17 22.37 -1.66
C ALA A 5 2.28 20.86 -1.85
N GLN A 6 2.25 20.16 -0.74
CA GLN A 6 2.40 18.71 -0.73
C GLN A 6 1.35 18.13 0.20
N SER A 7 0.74 17.02 -0.21
CA SER A 7 -0.11 16.24 0.67
C SER A 7 0.68 15.03 1.13
N LYS A 8 0.48 14.66 2.40
CA LYS A 8 1.26 13.59 3.00
C LYS A 8 0.38 12.77 3.93
N PHE A 9 0.53 11.46 3.84
CA PHE A 9 -0.10 10.51 4.74
C PHE A 9 0.98 9.66 5.37
N VAL A 10 0.93 9.50 6.70
CA VAL A 10 1.89 8.68 7.44
C VAL A 10 1.11 7.69 8.30
N TYR A 11 1.50 6.42 8.26
CA TYR A 11 0.93 5.39 9.09
C TYR A 11 2.04 4.58 9.72
N VAL A 12 2.01 4.41 11.04
CA VAL A 12 3.04 3.67 11.77
C VAL A 12 2.36 2.62 12.63
N THR A 13 2.87 1.39 12.59
CA THR A 13 2.37 0.34 13.47
C THR A 13 3.51 -0.63 13.82
N TYR A 14 3.28 -1.42 14.87
CA TYR A 14 4.22 -2.45 15.29
C TYR A 14 3.58 -3.79 15.09
N ILE A 15 4.29 -4.71 14.43
CA ILE A 15 3.79 -6.04 14.11
C ILE A 15 4.74 -7.07 14.72
N ARG A 16 4.18 -8.04 15.42
CA ARG A 16 4.99 -9.12 16.01
C ARG A 16 5.39 -10.08 14.90
N THR A 17 6.57 -9.86 14.37
CA THR A 17 7.10 -10.63 13.25
C THR A 17 8.59 -10.30 13.12
N THR A 18 9.27 -10.87 12.14
CA THR A 18 10.65 -10.52 11.82
C THR A 18 10.69 -9.63 10.59
N PRO A 19 11.77 -8.83 10.40
CA PRO A 19 11.90 -8.03 9.19
C PRO A 19 11.81 -8.87 7.91
N GLU A 20 12.40 -10.07 7.91
CA GLU A 20 12.39 -10.95 6.76
C GLU A 20 10.99 -11.43 6.42
N GLU A 21 10.21 -11.82 7.45
CA GLU A 21 8.84 -12.27 7.23
C GLU A 21 7.96 -11.12 6.75
N LEU A 22 8.14 -9.94 7.34
CA LEU A 22 7.36 -8.78 6.91
C LEU A 22 7.71 -8.38 5.49
N TRP A 23 8.99 -8.40 5.14
CA TRP A 23 9.41 -8.12 3.76
C TRP A 23 8.75 -9.08 2.78
N SER A 24 8.76 -10.38 3.10
CA SER A 24 8.10 -11.37 2.28
C SER A 24 6.61 -11.08 2.12
N ALA A 25 5.96 -10.73 3.23
CA ALA A 25 4.53 -10.41 3.19
C ALA A 25 4.22 -9.19 2.32
N LEU A 26 5.16 -8.25 2.23
CA LEU A 26 4.97 -7.03 1.44
C LEU A 26 5.30 -7.22 -0.03
N THR A 27 6.02 -8.28 -0.39
CA THR A 27 6.53 -8.47 -1.75
C THR A 27 6.15 -9.81 -2.38
N ASP A 28 5.39 -10.64 -1.69
CA ASP A 28 4.96 -11.93 -2.22
C ASP A 28 3.51 -11.81 -2.68
N GLU A 29 3.26 -12.11 -3.96
CA GLU A 29 1.95 -11.96 -4.57
C GLU A 29 0.87 -12.76 -3.84
N GLU A 30 1.16 -14.00 -3.49
CA GLU A 30 0.18 -14.85 -2.83
C GLU A 30 -0.11 -14.40 -1.40
N PHE A 31 0.88 -13.84 -0.73
CA PHE A 31 0.70 -13.31 0.61
C PHE A 31 -0.15 -12.03 0.56
N ILE A 32 0.18 -11.14 -0.38
CA ILE A 32 -0.54 -9.87 -0.54
C ILE A 32 -2.03 -10.11 -0.79
N LYS A 33 -2.37 -11.09 -1.60
CA LYS A 33 -3.76 -11.44 -1.88
C LYS A 33 -4.56 -11.72 -0.61
N GLN A 34 -3.93 -12.29 0.40
CA GLN A 34 -4.63 -12.68 1.61
C GLN A 34 -5.05 -11.49 2.46
N TYR A 35 -4.26 -10.44 2.51
CA TYR A 35 -4.58 -9.31 3.38
C TYR A 35 -5.06 -8.07 2.63
N TRP A 36 -4.93 -8.03 1.32
CA TRP A 36 -5.31 -6.87 0.51
C TRP A 36 -6.61 -7.13 -0.27
N PHE A 37 -7.54 -7.85 0.36
CA PHE A 37 -8.90 -8.05 -0.16
C PHE A 37 -8.92 -8.60 -1.58
N GLY A 38 -8.05 -9.58 -1.84
CA GLY A 38 -7.99 -10.25 -3.14
C GLY A 38 -7.17 -9.54 -4.20
N MET A 39 -6.65 -8.36 -3.90
CA MET A 39 -5.74 -7.67 -4.81
C MET A 39 -4.38 -8.35 -4.78
N ARG A 40 -3.63 -8.23 -5.88
CA ARG A 40 -2.25 -8.72 -5.90
C ARG A 40 -1.35 -7.66 -6.51
N CYS A 41 -0.07 -7.70 -6.18
CA CYS A 41 0.92 -6.80 -6.74
C CYS A 41 1.88 -7.62 -7.61
N GLU A 42 2.15 -7.11 -8.80
CA GLU A 42 3.07 -7.76 -9.75
C GLU A 42 4.31 -6.90 -9.91
N SER A 43 5.48 -7.46 -9.62
CA SER A 43 6.75 -6.76 -9.76
C SER A 43 7.90 -7.75 -9.59
N GLN A 44 9.09 -7.38 -10.05
CA GLN A 44 10.31 -8.09 -9.73
C GLN A 44 10.87 -7.65 -8.38
N TRP A 45 10.33 -6.57 -7.83
CA TRP A 45 10.70 -6.01 -6.53
C TRP A 45 12.17 -5.63 -6.43
N THR A 46 12.74 -5.18 -7.55
CA THR A 46 14.09 -4.66 -7.61
C THR A 46 14.05 -3.24 -8.14
N THR A 47 15.06 -2.44 -7.80
CA THR A 47 15.13 -1.05 -8.22
C THR A 47 14.99 -0.94 -9.74
N GLY A 48 14.06 -0.10 -10.17
CA GLY A 48 13.79 0.13 -11.59
C GLY A 48 12.74 -0.78 -12.19
N SER A 49 12.29 -1.83 -11.48
CA SER A 49 11.31 -2.74 -12.06
C SER A 49 9.91 -2.12 -12.05
N PRO A 50 9.09 -2.47 -13.05
CA PRO A 50 7.69 -2.04 -13.03
C PRO A 50 6.94 -2.65 -11.87
N TRP A 51 5.88 -1.97 -11.44
CA TRP A 51 5.03 -2.42 -10.35
C TRP A 51 3.58 -2.13 -10.70
N LYS A 52 2.69 -3.06 -10.41
CA LYS A 52 1.25 -2.80 -10.56
C LYS A 52 0.45 -3.57 -9.53
N MET A 53 -0.68 -2.98 -9.18
CA MET A 53 -1.68 -3.60 -8.31
C MET A 53 -2.87 -4.00 -9.16
N VAL A 54 -3.23 -5.27 -9.10
CA VAL A 54 -4.21 -5.87 -10.00
C VAL A 54 -5.31 -6.53 -9.19
N SER A 55 -6.56 -6.33 -9.60
CA SER A 55 -7.69 -6.95 -8.93
C SER A 55 -7.81 -8.42 -9.31
N GLY A 56 -8.66 -9.15 -8.57
CA GLY A 56 -8.92 -10.55 -8.87
C GLY A 56 -9.43 -10.77 -10.29
N GLY A 57 -10.10 -9.76 -10.86
CA GLY A 57 -10.57 -9.81 -12.23
C GLY A 57 -9.56 -9.42 -13.28
N GLY A 58 -8.33 -9.08 -12.87
CA GLY A 58 -7.28 -8.71 -13.81
C GLY A 58 -7.23 -7.23 -14.14
N GLN A 59 -8.03 -6.41 -13.49
CA GLN A 59 -8.06 -4.98 -13.75
C GLN A 59 -6.92 -4.29 -12.99
N ILE A 60 -6.19 -3.40 -13.69
CA ILE A 60 -5.09 -2.65 -13.06
C ILE A 60 -5.66 -1.47 -12.30
N PHE A 61 -5.49 -1.46 -10.98
CA PHE A 61 -5.94 -0.36 -10.13
C PHE A 61 -4.86 0.69 -9.93
N ASP A 62 -3.62 0.26 -9.83
CA ASP A 62 -2.49 1.17 -9.60
C ASP A 62 -1.28 0.64 -10.36
N SER A 63 -0.35 1.53 -10.71
CA SER A 63 0.88 1.13 -11.37
C SER A 63 2.01 2.10 -11.05
N GLY A 64 3.23 1.71 -11.33
CA GLY A 64 4.38 2.55 -11.09
C GLY A 64 5.69 1.80 -11.26
N VAL A 65 6.67 2.22 -10.49
CA VAL A 65 8.04 1.72 -10.59
C VAL A 65 8.63 1.58 -9.18
N ILE A 66 9.40 0.54 -8.97
CA ILE A 66 10.16 0.40 -7.72
C ILE A 66 11.34 1.38 -7.80
N VAL A 67 11.32 2.39 -6.96
CA VAL A 67 12.39 3.39 -6.93
C VAL A 67 13.59 2.88 -6.16
N GLU A 68 13.31 2.16 -5.08
CA GLU A 68 14.38 1.63 -4.23
C GLU A 68 13.87 0.36 -3.55
N ALA A 69 14.69 -0.69 -3.53
CA ALA A 69 14.37 -1.91 -2.80
C ALA A 69 15.63 -2.34 -2.05
N GLU A 70 15.54 -2.34 -0.73
CA GLU A 70 16.64 -2.68 0.16
C GLU A 70 16.13 -3.68 1.20
N PRO A 71 16.02 -4.97 0.82
CA PRO A 71 15.47 -5.98 1.73
C PRO A 71 16.36 -6.17 2.95
N PRO A 72 15.80 -6.37 4.12
CA PRO A 72 14.37 -6.29 4.45
C PRO A 72 14.03 -4.97 5.16
N ARG A 73 14.63 -3.87 4.73
CA ARG A 73 14.63 -2.62 5.46
C ARG A 73 13.80 -1.50 4.85
N ARG A 74 13.83 -1.36 3.51
CA ARG A 74 13.24 -0.19 2.88
C ARG A 74 12.75 -0.48 1.48
N LEU A 75 11.55 0.00 1.17
CA LEU A 75 10.93 -0.15 -0.14
C LEU A 75 10.29 1.18 -0.53
N VAL A 76 10.66 1.71 -1.69
CA VAL A 76 10.09 2.97 -2.18
C VAL A 76 9.47 2.73 -3.55
N ILE A 77 8.21 3.08 -3.69
CA ILE A 77 7.43 2.85 -4.92
C ILE A 77 6.90 4.18 -5.43
N ARG A 78 7.15 4.47 -6.70
CA ARG A 78 6.46 5.56 -7.39
C ARG A 78 5.13 4.98 -7.83
N TRP A 79 4.05 5.63 -7.43
CA TRP A 79 2.71 5.04 -7.42
C TRP A 79 1.74 5.98 -8.10
N GLN A 80 0.95 5.48 -9.04
CA GLN A 80 -0.13 6.26 -9.64
C GLN A 80 -1.38 5.40 -9.72
N HIS A 81 -2.49 5.97 -9.25
CA HIS A 81 -3.77 5.29 -9.32
C HIS A 81 -4.25 5.27 -10.77
N GLN A 82 -4.82 4.16 -11.23
CA GLN A 82 -5.22 3.99 -12.62
C GLN A 82 -6.73 3.82 -12.79
N ASN A 83 -7.43 3.38 -11.74
CA ASN A 83 -8.82 2.97 -11.87
C ASN A 83 -9.82 4.13 -11.87
N LYS A 84 -9.61 5.16 -11.09
CA LYS A 84 -10.50 6.32 -11.02
C LYS A 84 -9.86 7.52 -11.69
N PRO A 85 -10.50 8.08 -12.75
CA PRO A 85 -9.88 9.17 -13.50
C PRO A 85 -9.49 10.38 -12.66
N GLU A 86 -10.32 10.76 -11.68
CA GLU A 86 -10.01 11.92 -10.85
C GLU A 86 -8.78 11.70 -9.97
N LEU A 87 -8.54 10.46 -9.55
CA LEU A 87 -7.34 10.16 -8.76
C LEU A 87 -6.13 10.03 -9.68
N LYS A 88 -6.33 9.43 -10.85
CA LYS A 88 -5.25 9.31 -11.83
C LYS A 88 -4.73 10.67 -12.27
N ALA A 89 -5.65 11.63 -12.44
CA ALA A 89 -5.30 12.97 -12.87
C ALA A 89 -4.43 13.71 -11.86
N GLU A 90 -4.41 13.29 -10.61
CA GLU A 90 -3.56 13.92 -9.60
C GLU A 90 -2.08 13.60 -9.79
N GLY A 91 -1.77 12.57 -10.57
CA GLY A 91 -0.39 12.22 -10.85
C GLY A 91 0.17 11.18 -9.91
N GLU A 92 1.49 11.13 -9.85
CA GLU A 92 2.21 10.11 -9.09
C GLU A 92 2.44 10.54 -7.65
N SER A 93 2.37 9.56 -6.74
CA SER A 93 2.78 9.74 -5.36
C SER A 93 4.05 8.92 -5.13
N LEU A 94 4.72 9.19 -4.02
CA LEU A 94 5.85 8.39 -3.60
C LEU A 94 5.47 7.68 -2.33
N CYS A 95 5.51 6.35 -2.36
CA CYS A 95 5.19 5.51 -1.20
C CYS A 95 6.47 4.93 -0.65
N THR A 96 6.79 5.27 0.59
CA THR A 96 7.99 4.78 1.28
C THR A 96 7.57 3.88 2.42
N MET A 97 8.11 2.66 2.44
CA MET A 97 7.88 1.72 3.54
C MET A 97 9.21 1.42 4.19
N GLU A 98 9.26 1.56 5.52
CA GLU A 98 10.48 1.29 6.28
C GLU A 98 10.18 0.30 7.38
N LEU A 99 11.08 -0.68 7.52
CA LEU A 99 10.96 -1.76 8.49
C LEU A 99 12.12 -1.67 9.46
N GLU A 100 11.81 -1.49 10.75
CA GLU A 100 12.84 -1.35 11.79
C GLU A 100 12.61 -2.40 12.88
N PRO A 101 13.60 -3.23 13.19
CA PRO A 101 13.46 -4.18 14.30
C PRO A 101 13.18 -3.44 15.61
N SER A 102 12.26 -3.99 16.40
CA SER A 102 11.88 -3.40 17.67
C SER A 102 11.54 -4.53 18.66
N GLY A 103 12.57 -5.09 19.29
CA GLY A 103 12.37 -6.23 20.19
C GLY A 103 11.83 -7.43 19.45
N SER A 104 10.68 -7.94 19.88
CA SER A 104 10.02 -9.08 19.23
C SER A 104 9.10 -8.64 18.09
N ALA A 105 9.13 -7.37 17.73
CA ALA A 105 8.27 -6.81 16.70
C ALA A 105 9.08 -6.06 15.66
N VAL A 106 8.40 -5.61 14.61
CA VAL A 106 8.97 -4.73 13.60
C VAL A 106 8.11 -3.48 13.55
N LYS A 107 8.76 -2.32 13.56
CA LYS A 107 8.06 -1.05 13.35
C LYS A 107 7.95 -0.84 11.85
N LEU A 108 6.73 -0.81 11.35
CA LEU A 108 6.46 -0.54 9.94
C LEU A 108 5.96 0.89 9.80
N SER A 109 6.67 1.68 8.99
CA SER A 109 6.28 3.06 8.70
C SER A 109 5.96 3.17 7.23
N ILE A 110 4.78 3.71 6.90
CA ILE A 110 4.35 3.92 5.52
C ILE A 110 4.09 5.40 5.33
N THR A 111 4.71 5.99 4.30
CA THR A 111 4.55 7.40 3.98
C THR A 111 4.18 7.53 2.51
N HIS A 112 3.04 8.18 2.22
CA HIS A 112 2.68 8.57 0.87
C HIS A 112 2.79 10.07 0.76
N THR A 113 3.49 10.57 -0.27
CA THR A 113 3.56 12.00 -0.54
C THR A 113 3.18 12.25 -1.99
N ILE A 114 2.46 13.35 -2.24
CA ILE A 114 2.12 13.76 -3.58
C ILE A 114 2.25 15.28 -3.63
N GLU A 115 2.75 15.79 -4.77
CA GLU A 115 3.10 17.22 -4.90
C GLU A 115 1.87 18.03 -5.28
N ARG A 116 0.87 18.08 -4.37
CA ARG A 116 -0.30 18.93 -4.55
C ARG A 116 -1.04 19.08 -3.23
N GLU A 117 -1.79 20.19 -3.09
CA GLU A 117 -2.65 20.39 -1.91
C GLU A 117 -3.95 19.64 -2.09
N HIS A 118 -4.58 19.33 -0.97
CA HIS A 118 -5.94 18.77 -0.96
C HIS A 118 -6.11 17.57 -1.88
N SER A 119 -5.20 16.62 -1.75
CA SER A 119 -5.18 15.45 -2.62
C SER A 119 -6.31 14.47 -2.24
N LYS A 120 -7.16 14.15 -3.21
CA LYS A 120 -8.17 13.12 -3.03
C LYS A 120 -7.54 11.74 -2.97
N PHE A 121 -6.41 11.56 -3.65
CA PHE A 121 -5.66 10.32 -3.57
C PHE A 121 -5.15 10.10 -2.13
N THR A 122 -4.62 11.16 -1.51
CA THR A 122 -4.16 11.07 -0.12
C THR A 122 -5.31 10.71 0.82
N GLU A 123 -6.50 11.28 0.59
CA GLU A 123 -7.68 10.93 1.38
C GLU A 123 -8.03 9.44 1.21
N ALA A 124 -7.97 8.95 -0.04
CA ALA A 124 -8.31 7.56 -0.33
C ALA A 124 -7.35 6.60 0.38
N VAL A 125 -6.04 6.85 0.30
CA VAL A 125 -5.07 5.97 0.94
C VAL A 125 -5.15 6.05 2.46
N SER A 126 -5.56 7.21 3.01
CA SER A 126 -5.70 7.35 4.46
C SER A 126 -6.84 6.49 5.00
N VAL A 127 -7.82 6.14 4.16
CA VAL A 127 -8.90 5.22 4.53
C VAL A 127 -8.45 3.77 4.29
N GLY A 128 -7.75 3.52 3.20
CA GLY A 128 -7.38 2.16 2.80
C GLY A 128 -6.25 1.54 3.59
N TRP A 129 -5.15 2.27 3.77
CA TRP A 129 -3.97 1.71 4.43
C TRP A 129 -4.24 1.14 5.82
N PRO A 130 -4.97 1.83 6.71
CA PRO A 130 -5.22 1.26 8.04
C PRO A 130 -5.94 -0.08 7.98
N LYS A 131 -6.85 -0.26 7.01
CA LYS A 131 -7.57 -1.53 6.88
C LYS A 131 -6.68 -2.64 6.33
N VAL A 132 -5.89 -2.32 5.32
CA VAL A 132 -4.95 -3.27 4.72
C VAL A 132 -3.93 -3.72 5.76
N ILE A 133 -3.35 -2.77 6.48
CA ILE A 133 -2.29 -3.09 7.45
C ILE A 133 -2.86 -3.77 8.68
N SER A 134 -4.12 -3.47 9.06
CA SER A 134 -4.76 -4.22 10.14
C SER A 134 -4.87 -5.70 9.77
N ASN A 135 -5.21 -6.00 8.51
CA ASN A 135 -5.27 -7.37 8.04
C ASN A 135 -3.88 -8.01 7.99
N LEU A 136 -2.88 -7.27 7.52
CA LEU A 136 -1.51 -7.77 7.49
C LEU A 136 -1.01 -8.11 8.89
N LYS A 137 -1.21 -7.19 9.83
CA LYS A 137 -0.81 -7.41 11.22
C LYS A 137 -1.50 -8.62 11.82
N SER A 138 -2.82 -8.71 11.63
CA SER A 138 -3.59 -9.84 12.14
C SER A 138 -3.13 -11.15 11.53
N LEU A 139 -2.89 -11.17 10.23
CA LEU A 139 -2.46 -12.38 9.53
C LEU A 139 -1.10 -12.85 10.05
N LEU A 140 -0.15 -11.95 10.21
CA LEU A 140 1.18 -12.30 10.71
C LEU A 140 1.18 -12.72 12.16
N GLU A 141 0.32 -12.11 12.99
CA GLU A 141 0.31 -12.38 14.42
C GLU A 141 -0.60 -13.54 14.82
N THR A 142 -1.67 -13.78 14.07
CA THR A 142 -2.67 -14.78 14.45
C THR A 142 -2.96 -15.84 13.39
N GLY A 143 -2.53 -15.62 12.16
CA GLY A 143 -2.83 -16.53 11.07
C GLY A 143 -4.13 -16.26 10.34
N SER A 144 -4.89 -15.23 10.74
CA SER A 144 -6.14 -14.88 10.06
C SER A 144 -6.29 -13.37 9.96
N ILE A 145 -7.08 -12.94 8.97
CA ILE A 145 -7.29 -11.51 8.76
C ILE A 145 -8.40 -10.98 9.68
N ALA A 146 -8.36 -9.68 9.93
CA ALA A 146 -9.32 -9.02 10.82
C ALA A 146 -10.58 -8.56 10.07
N LEU A 147 -10.44 -8.11 8.83
CA LEU A 147 -11.51 -7.51 8.06
C LEU A 147 -11.74 -8.27 6.77
N GLN A 148 -12.99 -8.70 6.53
CA GLN A 148 -13.33 -9.39 5.31
C GLN A 148 -13.67 -8.42 4.18
N ASP A 149 -14.32 -7.32 4.51
CA ASP A 149 -14.74 -6.31 3.54
C ASP A 149 -14.29 -4.94 4.02
N PRO A 150 -13.39 -4.27 3.28
CA PRO A 150 -12.87 -2.97 3.70
C PRO A 150 -13.85 -1.83 3.47
N TYR A 151 -14.83 -2.03 2.56
CA TYR A 151 -15.73 -0.96 2.16
C TYR A 151 -17.18 -1.46 2.28
N PRO A 152 -17.75 -1.38 3.50
CA PRO A 152 -19.15 -1.78 3.68
C PRO A 152 -20.07 -0.88 2.86
N ALA A 153 -21.31 -1.33 2.67
CA ALA A 153 -22.29 -0.61 1.88
C ALA A 153 -22.40 0.84 2.33
N GLY A 154 -22.40 1.75 1.36
CA GLY A 154 -22.48 3.19 1.63
C GLY A 154 -21.13 3.88 1.70
N ASN A 155 -20.05 3.15 1.66
CA ASN A 155 -18.72 3.73 1.69
C ASN A 155 -18.38 4.31 0.31
N PRO A 156 -17.92 5.59 0.24
CA PRO A 156 -17.63 6.21 -1.06
C PRO A 156 -16.49 5.54 -1.82
N TYR A 157 -15.69 4.73 -1.15
CA TYR A 157 -14.57 4.03 -1.80
C TYR A 157 -14.93 2.60 -2.22
N ALA A 158 -16.16 2.17 -2.01
CA ALA A 158 -16.58 0.82 -2.38
C ALA A 158 -16.40 0.55 -3.88
N ALA A 159 -16.56 1.57 -4.72
CA ALA A 159 -16.41 1.42 -6.16
C ALA A 159 -14.98 1.03 -6.57
N VAL A 160 -13.99 1.38 -5.78
CA VAL A 160 -12.60 1.02 -6.07
C VAL A 160 -12.42 -0.49 -6.02
N ARG A 161 -13.04 -1.11 -5.03
CA ARG A 161 -12.97 -2.56 -4.88
C ARG A 161 -13.95 -3.26 -5.79
N ALA A 162 -15.12 -2.69 -5.97
CA ALA A 162 -16.17 -3.29 -6.78
C ALA A 162 -15.78 -3.47 -8.24
N GLY A 163 -14.85 -2.65 -8.72
CA GLY A 163 -14.32 -2.79 -10.06
C GLY A 163 -13.48 -4.05 -10.25
N GLY A 164 -13.09 -4.66 -9.17
CA GLY A 164 -12.38 -5.91 -9.21
C GLY A 164 -13.35 -7.08 -9.14
#